data_275ebacc4ce48133c149c1bc480f8c35
#
_entry.id   275ebacc4ce48133c149c1bc480f8c35
#
_cell.length_a   1.000
_cell.length_b   1.000
_cell.length_c   1.000
_cell.angle_alpha   90.00
_cell.angle_beta   90.00
_cell.angle_gamma   90.00
#
_symmetry.space_group_name_H-M   'P 1'
#
loop_
_entity.id
_entity.type
_entity.pdbx_description
1 polymer ?
#
loop_
_entity_poly.entity_id
_entity_poly.type
_entity_poly.pdbx_seq_one_letter_code
_entity_poly.pdbx_strand_id
1 'polypeptide(L)'
;MPIHTRRRIPSRFAIACAASALGLGCLVGAGSADTRTSLRMAFVGASTDLAQRFAPADAAARVALGPGGADVRVAGDLMDGVALRVEALLAANPQARRIHLTSGGGLVEEGLALGALIAEHGLDTYVPDECASACTLAFVRGRARYLGTAGRLGFHAPYEAGLFGQTFAVDASPERAAYRDAGIAADFTAEALAVASDDIWMPDAERLIRAGAVTEVVEPDRFPDSTLDDDDGPEAARAQVLRNLPILAQADPAALDRIAAWYRDGYRNGRSEADAFDGLRARANDHLKVLFRRADDATIRALGHAALAASRAVGAGDGDACEAIAGGDVVAIDEALRHAAHPVPSLPALIVQARRQNAVPTEGAAAGDDARPRRHARRPPARCAARIAALRQALDRPAREAAAEVRGLLLTEAPQVAAIAAP
;
A
#
# COMPACT_ATOMS: atom_id res chain seq x y z
N MET A 1 -12.46 -5.14 -4.99
CA MET A 1 -13.47 -4.79 -3.97
C MET A 1 -13.22 -5.62 -2.72
N PRO A 2 -12.67 -5.08 -1.65
CA PRO A 2 -12.58 -5.79 -0.39
C PRO A 2 -13.88 -5.59 0.39
N ILE A 3 -14.47 -6.68 0.82
CA ILE A 3 -15.67 -6.73 1.65
C ILE A 3 -15.25 -6.44 3.09
N HIS A 4 -15.63 -5.27 3.61
CA HIS A 4 -15.50 -4.97 5.03
C HIS A 4 -16.40 -5.88 5.85
N THR A 5 -15.82 -6.83 6.59
CA THR A 5 -16.54 -7.64 7.58
C THR A 5 -16.85 -6.79 8.80
N ARG A 6 -18.11 -6.40 8.94
CA ARG A 6 -18.67 -5.78 10.14
C ARG A 6 -18.46 -6.70 11.36
N ARG A 7 -17.65 -6.32 12.34
CA ARG A 7 -17.64 -6.95 13.66
C ARG A 7 -18.94 -6.59 14.40
N ARG A 8 -19.71 -7.60 14.78
CA ARG A 8 -20.93 -7.43 15.60
C ARG A 8 -20.54 -7.16 17.05
N ILE A 9 -21.03 -6.07 17.62
CA ILE A 9 -20.95 -5.74 19.05
C ILE A 9 -21.79 -6.76 19.85
N PRO A 10 -21.32 -7.30 20.98
CA PRO A 10 -22.06 -8.31 21.73
C PRO A 10 -23.36 -7.75 22.34
N SER A 11 -24.45 -8.51 22.22
CA SER A 11 -25.84 -8.15 22.46
C SER A 11 -26.20 -7.66 23.88
N ARG A 12 -25.31 -7.78 24.86
CA ARG A 12 -25.58 -7.34 26.24
C ARG A 12 -25.40 -5.82 26.46
N PHE A 13 -24.65 -5.12 25.60
CA PHE A 13 -24.48 -3.67 25.68
C PHE A 13 -25.66 -2.91 25.02
N ALA A 14 -26.31 -3.50 24.03
CA ALA A 14 -27.44 -2.86 23.33
C ALA A 14 -28.67 -2.65 24.20
N ILE A 15 -28.88 -3.48 25.23
CA ILE A 15 -30.12 -3.42 26.08
C ILE A 15 -30.02 -2.32 27.14
N ALA A 16 -28.84 -2.07 27.70
CA ALA A 16 -28.64 -1.03 28.71
C ALA A 16 -28.69 0.39 28.11
N CYS A 17 -28.22 0.57 26.87
CA CYS A 17 -28.27 1.87 26.15
C CYS A 17 -29.66 2.21 25.64
N ALA A 18 -30.49 1.23 25.26
CA ALA A 18 -31.86 1.47 24.76
C ALA A 18 -32.80 2.08 25.83
N ALA A 19 -32.63 1.70 27.09
CA ALA A 19 -33.45 2.22 28.19
C ALA A 19 -33.14 3.71 28.50
N SER A 20 -31.88 4.12 28.35
CA SER A 20 -31.44 5.51 28.57
C SER A 20 -31.85 6.43 27.41
N ALA A 21 -31.84 5.92 26.17
CA ALA A 21 -32.23 6.67 24.98
C ALA A 21 -33.74 6.97 24.91
N LEU A 22 -34.58 6.02 25.39
CA LEU A 22 -36.03 6.20 25.45
C LEU A 22 -36.44 7.26 26.50
N GLY A 23 -35.72 7.33 27.64
CA GLY A 23 -35.95 8.34 28.66
C GLY A 23 -35.59 9.76 28.20
N LEU A 24 -34.50 9.92 27.46
CA LEU A 24 -34.07 11.21 26.94
C LEU A 24 -34.93 11.70 25.75
N GLY A 25 -35.40 10.78 24.93
CA GLY A 25 -36.29 11.07 23.80
C GLY A 25 -37.62 11.67 24.22
N CYS A 26 -38.18 11.26 25.37
CA CYS A 26 -39.39 11.83 25.94
C CYS A 26 -39.18 13.24 26.51
N LEU A 27 -38.03 13.55 27.09
CA LEU A 27 -37.68 14.87 27.62
C LEU A 27 -37.45 15.94 26.50
N VAL A 28 -36.84 15.50 25.38
CA VAL A 28 -36.61 16.39 24.22
C VAL A 28 -37.90 16.72 23.48
N GLY A 29 -38.93 15.89 23.57
CA GLY A 29 -40.25 16.12 22.96
C GLY A 29 -41.07 17.25 23.60
N ALA A 30 -40.80 17.62 24.87
CA ALA A 30 -41.63 18.55 25.67
C ALA A 30 -41.08 19.98 25.79
N GLY A 31 -39.85 20.27 25.32
CA GLY A 31 -39.21 21.59 25.47
C GLY A 31 -39.44 22.56 24.31
N SER A 32 -39.05 23.84 24.52
CA SER A 32 -38.97 24.85 23.44
C SER A 32 -37.97 24.46 22.36
N ALA A 33 -38.00 25.07 21.17
CA ALA A 33 -37.09 24.78 20.08
C ALA A 33 -35.62 24.96 20.52
N ASP A 34 -35.28 25.98 21.27
CA ASP A 34 -33.94 26.24 21.80
C ASP A 34 -33.51 25.19 22.83
N THR A 35 -34.42 24.75 23.71
CA THR A 35 -34.14 23.70 24.69
C THR A 35 -33.92 22.37 24.01
N ARG A 36 -34.65 22.06 22.94
CA ARG A 36 -34.49 20.84 22.14
C ARG A 36 -33.15 20.83 21.41
N THR A 37 -32.74 21.96 20.85
CA THR A 37 -31.45 22.12 20.16
C THR A 37 -30.30 21.95 21.14
N SER A 38 -30.35 22.65 22.31
CA SER A 38 -29.31 22.54 23.34
C SER A 38 -29.19 21.12 23.93
N LEU A 39 -30.33 20.42 24.15
CA LEU A 39 -30.33 19.04 24.63
C LEU A 39 -29.83 18.07 23.56
N ARG A 40 -30.13 18.29 22.27
CA ARG A 40 -29.57 17.51 21.16
C ARG A 40 -28.05 17.70 21.06
N MET A 41 -27.56 18.93 21.12
CA MET A 41 -26.13 19.22 21.09
C MET A 41 -25.39 18.58 22.27
N ALA A 42 -25.94 18.69 23.49
CA ALA A 42 -25.38 18.09 24.68
C ALA A 42 -25.41 16.54 24.60
N PHE A 43 -26.45 15.95 24.00
CA PHE A 43 -26.53 14.48 23.81
C PHE A 43 -25.56 13.99 22.75
N VAL A 44 -25.42 14.69 21.64
CA VAL A 44 -24.46 14.38 20.59
C VAL A 44 -23.04 14.47 21.15
N GLY A 45 -22.66 15.59 21.79
CA GLY A 45 -21.36 15.75 22.41
C GLY A 45 -21.03 14.69 23.44
N ALA A 46 -22.00 14.36 24.35
CA ALA A 46 -21.80 13.30 25.34
C ALA A 46 -21.67 11.90 24.72
N SER A 47 -22.38 11.64 23.61
CA SER A 47 -22.30 10.35 22.93
C SER A 47 -20.99 10.20 22.16
N THR A 48 -20.47 11.27 21.58
CA THR A 48 -19.18 11.30 20.90
C THR A 48 -18.03 11.10 21.90
N ASP A 49 -18.04 11.86 23.02
CA ASP A 49 -17.05 11.72 24.09
C ASP A 49 -17.03 10.29 24.67
N LEU A 50 -18.21 9.68 24.86
CA LEU A 50 -18.31 8.30 25.34
C LEU A 50 -17.79 7.29 24.32
N ALA A 51 -18.11 7.48 23.03
CA ALA A 51 -17.61 6.61 21.96
C ALA A 51 -16.07 6.66 21.84
N GLN A 52 -15.49 7.85 21.99
CA GLN A 52 -14.03 8.06 21.97
C GLN A 52 -13.35 7.38 23.17
N ARG A 53 -13.92 7.51 24.40
CA ARG A 53 -13.37 6.88 25.62
C ARG A 53 -13.36 5.34 25.57
N PHE A 54 -14.22 4.74 24.77
CA PHE A 54 -14.29 3.30 24.56
C PHE A 54 -13.67 2.84 23.24
N ALA A 55 -13.09 3.76 22.44
CA ALA A 55 -12.26 3.37 21.30
C ALA A 55 -11.03 2.61 21.81
N PRO A 56 -10.65 1.49 21.17
CA PRO A 56 -9.42 0.79 21.53
C PRO A 56 -8.23 1.77 21.47
N ALA A 57 -7.36 1.72 22.45
CA ALA A 57 -6.15 2.56 22.49
C ALA A 57 -5.24 2.34 21.24
N ASP A 58 -5.41 1.21 20.57
CA ASP A 58 -4.72 0.84 19.31
C ASP A 58 -5.29 1.49 18.05
N ALA A 59 -6.37 2.30 18.18
CA ALA A 59 -7.01 2.96 17.03
C ALA A 59 -6.33 4.28 16.61
N ALA A 60 -5.47 4.85 17.45
CA ALA A 60 -4.78 6.10 17.14
C ALA A 60 -3.62 5.87 16.15
N ALA A 61 -3.42 6.84 15.23
CA ALA A 61 -2.33 6.78 14.27
C ALA A 61 -0.97 6.51 14.94
N ARG A 62 -0.15 5.66 14.35
CA ARG A 62 1.26 5.54 14.70
C ARG A 62 1.99 6.81 14.30
N VAL A 63 2.79 7.36 15.20
CA VAL A 63 3.67 8.51 14.95
C VAL A 63 5.10 8.06 15.17
N ALA A 64 5.94 8.15 14.14
CA ALA A 64 7.33 7.69 14.19
C ALA A 64 8.26 8.62 13.41
N LEU A 65 9.55 8.59 13.74
CA LEU A 65 10.57 9.23 12.95
C LEU A 65 10.98 8.30 11.80
N GLY A 66 11.01 8.82 10.60
CA GLY A 66 11.48 8.09 9.44
C GLY A 66 13.01 7.93 9.41
N PRO A 67 13.52 7.11 8.48
CA PRO A 67 14.95 6.86 8.32
C PRO A 67 15.76 8.16 8.15
N GLY A 68 16.87 8.27 8.87
CA GLY A 68 17.74 9.45 8.81
C GLY A 68 17.17 10.70 9.48
N GLY A 69 15.98 10.63 10.10
CA GLY A 69 15.39 11.72 10.87
C GLY A 69 14.86 12.91 10.06
N ALA A 70 14.81 12.79 8.74
CA ALA A 70 14.31 13.86 7.86
C ALA A 70 12.78 13.88 7.72
N ASP A 71 12.12 12.78 8.03
CA ASP A 71 10.69 12.57 7.85
C ASP A 71 10.01 12.22 9.17
N VAL A 72 8.82 12.77 9.41
CA VAL A 72 7.86 12.28 10.40
C VAL A 72 6.84 11.40 9.68
N ARG A 73 6.46 10.28 10.27
CA ARG A 73 5.51 9.32 9.73
C ARG A 73 4.26 9.31 10.59
N VAL A 74 3.08 9.52 9.97
CA VAL A 74 1.77 9.43 10.62
C VAL A 74 0.92 8.46 9.82
N ALA A 75 0.60 7.30 10.40
CA ALA A 75 -0.18 6.26 9.74
C ALA A 75 -1.30 5.77 10.67
N GLY A 76 -2.55 5.77 10.17
CA GLY A 76 -3.75 5.41 10.93
C GLY A 76 -4.66 6.61 11.23
N ASP A 77 -5.64 6.42 12.14
CA ASP A 77 -6.69 7.41 12.41
C ASP A 77 -6.18 8.57 13.28
N LEU A 78 -6.55 9.80 12.92
CA LEU A 78 -6.24 11.02 13.66
C LEU A 78 -7.14 11.13 14.89
N MET A 79 -6.78 10.41 15.95
CA MET A 79 -7.47 10.42 17.24
C MET A 79 -6.73 11.33 18.23
N ASP A 80 -7.36 11.60 19.39
CA ASP A 80 -6.81 12.48 20.42
C ASP A 80 -5.32 12.26 20.70
N GLY A 81 -4.54 13.34 20.67
CA GLY A 81 -3.13 13.38 21.01
C GLY A 81 -2.18 13.01 19.88
N VAL A 82 -2.63 12.78 18.65
CA VAL A 82 -1.74 12.56 17.49
C VAL A 82 -0.90 13.81 17.25
N ALA A 83 -1.50 14.99 17.22
CA ALA A 83 -0.79 16.26 17.03
C ALA A 83 0.25 16.51 18.12
N LEU A 84 -0.07 16.25 19.39
CA LEU A 84 0.87 16.39 20.52
C LEU A 84 2.09 15.44 20.37
N ARG A 85 1.88 14.22 19.89
CA ARG A 85 2.99 13.28 19.63
C ARG A 85 3.89 13.74 18.49
N VAL A 86 3.29 14.32 17.44
CA VAL A 86 4.05 14.93 16.33
C VAL A 86 4.85 16.13 16.83
N GLU A 87 4.25 17.01 17.63
CA GLU A 87 4.92 18.17 18.23
C GLU A 87 6.15 17.74 19.06
N ALA A 88 5.96 16.77 19.96
CA ALA A 88 7.06 16.25 20.77
C ALA A 88 8.18 15.64 19.91
N LEU A 89 7.82 14.95 18.82
CA LEU A 89 8.79 14.37 17.90
C LEU A 89 9.56 15.44 17.12
N LEU A 90 8.89 16.50 16.65
CA LEU A 90 9.50 17.63 15.97
C LEU A 90 10.43 18.42 16.89
N ALA A 91 10.03 18.66 18.14
CA ALA A 91 10.86 19.33 19.14
C ALA A 91 12.17 18.56 19.42
N ALA A 92 12.10 17.22 19.43
CA ALA A 92 13.27 16.36 19.59
C ALA A 92 14.11 16.21 18.31
N ASN A 93 13.55 16.52 17.13
CA ASN A 93 14.17 16.30 15.82
C ASN A 93 14.02 17.52 14.90
N PRO A 94 14.70 18.63 15.18
CA PRO A 94 14.56 19.89 14.43
C PRO A 94 15.05 19.82 12.98
N GLN A 95 15.70 18.72 12.59
CA GLN A 95 16.11 18.47 11.20
C GLN A 95 14.98 17.86 10.35
N ALA A 96 13.83 17.48 10.93
CA ALA A 96 12.68 16.99 10.17
C ALA A 96 12.16 18.07 9.22
N ARG A 97 11.91 17.70 7.98
CA ARG A 97 11.51 18.62 6.89
C ARG A 97 10.23 18.22 6.20
N ARG A 98 9.79 17.01 6.40
CA ARG A 98 8.64 16.45 5.73
C ARG A 98 7.84 15.57 6.68
N ILE A 99 6.54 15.52 6.45
CA ILE A 99 5.63 14.57 7.10
C ILE A 99 4.98 13.68 6.05
N HIS A 100 5.03 12.38 6.24
CA HIS A 100 4.29 11.40 5.45
C HIS A 100 2.98 11.12 6.16
N LEU A 101 1.89 11.14 5.40
CA LEU A 101 0.53 10.98 5.89
C LEU A 101 -0.14 9.81 5.18
N THR A 102 -0.57 8.80 5.94
CA THR A 102 -1.37 7.68 5.47
C THR A 102 -2.52 7.49 6.46
N SER A 103 -3.69 8.10 6.16
CA SER A 103 -4.78 8.17 7.14
C SER A 103 -6.14 8.30 6.45
N GLY A 104 -7.11 7.53 6.92
CA GLY A 104 -8.52 7.68 6.53
C GLY A 104 -9.20 8.93 7.13
N GLY A 105 -8.52 9.68 7.99
CA GLY A 105 -9.06 10.84 8.68
C GLY A 105 -9.16 10.61 10.18
N GLY A 106 -10.22 11.15 10.80
CA GLY A 106 -10.45 11.08 12.24
C GLY A 106 -11.05 12.37 12.76
N LEU A 107 -10.56 12.87 13.90
CA LEU A 107 -11.04 14.09 14.52
C LEU A 107 -10.61 15.32 13.73
N VAL A 108 -11.56 16.20 13.43
CA VAL A 108 -11.30 17.46 12.72
C VAL A 108 -10.29 18.32 13.47
N GLU A 109 -10.43 18.39 14.80
CA GLU A 109 -9.55 19.15 15.68
C GLU A 109 -8.11 18.67 15.59
N GLU A 110 -7.88 17.36 15.52
CA GLU A 110 -6.54 16.77 15.35
C GLU A 110 -5.96 17.07 13.96
N GLY A 111 -6.78 16.99 12.90
CA GLY A 111 -6.39 17.39 11.55
C GLY A 111 -5.97 18.85 11.46
N LEU A 112 -6.73 19.75 12.10
CA LEU A 112 -6.44 21.18 12.17
C LEU A 112 -5.18 21.46 13.01
N ALA A 113 -5.03 20.84 14.18
CA ALA A 113 -3.87 20.99 15.05
C ALA A 113 -2.59 20.50 14.35
N LEU A 114 -2.65 19.32 13.72
CA LEU A 114 -1.55 18.79 12.93
C LEU A 114 -1.19 19.71 11.77
N GLY A 115 -2.20 20.26 11.08
CA GLY A 115 -2.00 21.25 10.01
C GLY A 115 -1.33 22.52 10.49
N ALA A 116 -1.69 23.02 11.69
CA ALA A 116 -1.03 24.17 12.30
C ALA A 116 0.46 23.91 12.58
N LEU A 117 0.80 22.77 13.16
CA LEU A 117 2.20 22.33 13.38
C LEU A 117 2.98 22.22 12.08
N ILE A 118 2.40 21.62 11.04
CA ILE A 118 3.01 21.50 9.72
C ILE A 118 3.36 22.89 9.16
N ALA A 119 2.44 23.84 9.25
CA ALA A 119 2.65 25.21 8.77
C ALA A 119 3.68 25.97 9.62
N GLU A 120 3.63 25.86 10.95
CA GLU A 120 4.55 26.50 11.89
C GLU A 120 6.00 26.04 11.67
N HIS A 121 6.20 24.72 11.49
CA HIS A 121 7.53 24.14 11.24
C HIS A 121 7.95 24.21 9.77
N GLY A 122 7.10 24.71 8.87
CA GLY A 122 7.39 24.83 7.44
C GLY A 122 7.68 23.46 6.77
N LEU A 123 6.99 22.40 7.21
CA LEU A 123 7.18 21.06 6.69
C LEU A 123 6.58 20.91 5.29
N ASP A 124 7.17 20.07 4.49
CA ASP A 124 6.55 19.52 3.29
C ASP A 124 5.64 18.36 3.69
N THR A 125 4.54 18.15 2.96
CA THR A 125 3.65 17.00 3.17
C THR A 125 3.76 16.01 2.01
N TYR A 126 3.67 14.71 2.31
CA TYR A 126 3.66 13.63 1.33
C TYR A 126 2.59 12.60 1.65
N VAL A 127 1.78 12.24 0.65
CA VAL A 127 0.80 11.15 0.71
C VAL A 127 1.21 10.07 -0.28
N PRO A 128 1.73 8.94 0.22
CA PRO A 128 2.10 7.80 -0.62
C PRO A 128 0.90 7.01 -1.14
N ASP A 129 -0.14 6.81 -0.31
CA ASP A 129 -1.31 5.99 -0.60
C ASP A 129 -2.61 6.78 -0.42
N GLU A 130 -3.07 7.00 0.81
CA GLU A 130 -4.36 7.67 1.06
C GLU A 130 -4.27 8.67 2.21
N CYS A 131 -4.88 9.85 2.00
CA CYS A 131 -5.15 10.82 3.04
C CYS A 131 -6.56 11.38 2.82
N ALA A 132 -7.48 11.05 3.72
CA ALA A 132 -8.89 11.37 3.56
C ALA A 132 -9.43 12.17 4.75
N SER A 133 -10.56 12.87 4.55
CA SER A 133 -11.29 13.58 5.62
C SER A 133 -10.38 14.54 6.40
N ALA A 134 -10.33 14.46 7.73
CA ALA A 134 -9.50 15.30 8.60
C ALA A 134 -8.00 15.29 8.23
N CYS A 135 -7.50 14.20 7.62
CA CYS A 135 -6.11 14.14 7.14
C CYS A 135 -5.82 15.20 6.07
N THR A 136 -6.78 15.52 5.21
CA THR A 136 -6.58 16.53 4.16
C THR A 136 -6.38 17.94 4.74
N LEU A 137 -6.94 18.23 5.92
CA LEU A 137 -6.73 19.50 6.63
C LEU A 137 -5.28 19.67 7.07
N ALA A 138 -4.63 18.58 7.47
CA ALA A 138 -3.21 18.56 7.76
C ALA A 138 -2.37 18.65 6.47
N PHE A 139 -2.71 17.85 5.46
CA PHE A 139 -1.95 17.77 4.21
C PHE A 139 -1.83 19.11 3.49
N VAL A 140 -2.94 19.86 3.35
CA VAL A 140 -2.94 21.12 2.60
C VAL A 140 -2.12 22.24 3.26
N ARG A 141 -1.67 22.04 4.49
CA ARG A 141 -0.84 23.01 5.23
C ARG A 141 0.65 22.85 4.95
N GLY A 142 1.06 21.84 4.18
CA GLY A 142 2.43 21.67 3.74
C GLY A 142 2.94 22.81 2.88
N ARG A 143 4.21 23.18 3.04
CA ARG A 143 4.89 24.16 2.21
C ARG A 143 4.95 23.69 0.75
N ALA A 144 5.41 22.47 0.52
CA ALA A 144 5.21 21.71 -0.70
C ALA A 144 4.32 20.50 -0.37
N ARG A 145 3.41 20.16 -1.25
CA ARG A 145 2.39 19.13 -1.07
C ARG A 145 2.54 18.07 -2.15
N TYR A 146 3.19 16.97 -1.77
CA TYR A 146 3.53 15.87 -2.66
C TYR A 146 2.48 14.77 -2.60
N LEU A 147 2.02 14.31 -3.75
CA LEU A 147 1.14 13.15 -3.90
C LEU A 147 1.89 12.07 -4.67
N GLY A 148 1.96 10.86 -4.14
CA GLY A 148 2.47 9.71 -4.89
C GLY A 148 1.60 9.42 -6.11
N THR A 149 2.15 8.82 -7.18
CA THR A 149 1.39 8.44 -8.39
C THR A 149 0.22 7.49 -8.09
N ALA A 150 0.32 6.69 -7.01
CA ALA A 150 -0.77 5.87 -6.49
C ALA A 150 -1.58 6.57 -5.38
N GLY A 151 -1.12 7.73 -4.91
CA GLY A 151 -1.70 8.47 -3.80
C GLY A 151 -3.06 9.06 -4.12
N ARG A 152 -3.92 9.16 -3.11
CA ARG A 152 -5.28 9.69 -3.22
C ARG A 152 -5.60 10.63 -2.08
N LEU A 153 -6.34 11.68 -2.38
CA LEU A 153 -6.93 12.58 -1.39
C LEU A 153 -8.44 12.43 -1.41
N GLY A 154 -9.06 12.21 -0.24
CA GLY A 154 -10.49 11.99 -0.09
C GLY A 154 -11.17 13.11 0.71
N PHE A 155 -12.27 13.65 0.18
CA PHE A 155 -12.99 14.78 0.74
C PHE A 155 -14.46 14.47 0.98
N HIS A 156 -15.00 14.96 2.10
CA HIS A 156 -16.43 14.98 2.42
C HIS A 156 -16.73 16.05 3.47
N ALA A 157 -18.02 16.35 3.69
CA ALA A 157 -18.46 17.27 4.73
C ALA A 157 -18.16 16.69 6.13
N PRO A 158 -17.77 17.55 7.10
CA PRO A 158 -17.56 17.11 8.48
C PRO A 158 -18.87 16.63 9.11
N TYR A 159 -18.75 15.69 10.05
CA TYR A 159 -19.89 15.14 10.78
C TYR A 159 -19.49 14.69 12.18
N GLU A 160 -20.46 14.61 13.06
CA GLU A 160 -20.34 13.92 14.34
C GLU A 160 -21.00 12.55 14.27
N ALA A 161 -20.31 11.54 14.79
CA ALA A 161 -20.82 10.18 14.86
C ALA A 161 -21.59 9.96 16.16
N GLY A 162 -22.85 9.52 16.06
CA GLY A 162 -23.65 9.11 17.21
C GLY A 162 -23.42 7.66 17.62
N LEU A 163 -23.85 7.29 18.83
CA LEU A 163 -23.66 5.98 19.46
C LEU A 163 -24.19 4.78 18.64
N PHE A 164 -25.15 5.01 17.75
CA PHE A 164 -25.79 3.96 16.96
C PHE A 164 -25.38 4.00 15.47
N GLY A 165 -24.27 4.66 15.15
CA GLY A 165 -23.72 4.77 13.80
C GLY A 165 -24.46 5.74 12.88
N GLN A 166 -25.34 6.60 13.43
CA GLN A 166 -25.90 7.74 12.71
C GLN A 166 -24.86 8.87 12.65
N THR A 167 -24.90 9.66 11.59
CA THR A 167 -24.07 10.85 11.41
C THR A 167 -24.91 12.11 11.53
N PHE A 168 -24.33 13.16 12.10
CA PHE A 168 -24.94 14.49 12.24
C PHE A 168 -24.06 15.50 11.53
N ALA A 169 -24.64 16.23 10.58
CA ALA A 169 -23.93 17.32 9.94
C ALA A 169 -23.58 18.40 10.96
N VAL A 170 -22.36 18.89 10.89
CA VAL A 170 -21.83 19.96 11.74
C VAL A 170 -21.44 21.17 10.89
N ASP A 171 -21.09 22.29 11.53
CA ASP A 171 -20.60 23.47 10.83
C ASP A 171 -19.21 23.18 10.21
N ALA A 172 -19.08 23.37 8.91
CA ALA A 172 -17.86 23.22 8.14
C ALA A 172 -17.02 24.51 8.04
N SER A 173 -17.30 25.51 8.87
CA SER A 173 -16.54 26.78 8.85
C SER A 173 -15.07 26.62 9.19
N PRO A 174 -14.64 25.77 10.14
CA PRO A 174 -13.24 25.54 10.44
C PRO A 174 -12.48 24.93 9.24
N GLU A 175 -13.04 23.90 8.60
CA GLU A 175 -12.45 23.26 7.43
C GLU A 175 -12.35 24.20 6.24
N ARG A 176 -13.43 24.97 5.99
CA ARG A 176 -13.45 26.00 4.96
C ARG A 176 -12.38 27.06 5.20
N ALA A 177 -12.16 27.47 6.45
CA ALA A 177 -11.11 28.39 6.81
C ALA A 177 -9.72 27.78 6.56
N ALA A 178 -9.50 26.53 6.97
CA ALA A 178 -8.24 25.82 6.77
C ALA A 178 -7.87 25.69 5.29
N TYR A 179 -8.81 25.30 4.43
CA TYR A 179 -8.58 25.24 2.97
C TYR A 179 -8.32 26.60 2.35
N ARG A 180 -9.09 27.62 2.72
CA ARG A 180 -8.85 28.99 2.26
C ARG A 180 -7.48 29.51 2.67
N ASP A 181 -7.07 29.28 3.92
CA ASP A 181 -5.79 29.74 4.46
C ASP A 181 -4.60 28.96 3.86
N ALA A 182 -4.86 27.77 3.32
CA ALA A 182 -3.92 26.99 2.52
C ALA A 182 -3.88 27.41 1.04
N GLY A 183 -4.73 28.38 0.62
CA GLY A 183 -4.80 28.86 -0.75
C GLY A 183 -5.52 27.91 -1.72
N ILE A 184 -6.38 27.04 -1.20
CA ILE A 184 -7.17 26.11 -2.03
C ILE A 184 -8.29 26.89 -2.73
N ALA A 185 -8.54 26.56 -4.01
CA ALA A 185 -9.56 27.20 -4.82
C ALA A 185 -10.95 27.11 -4.17
N ALA A 186 -11.70 28.22 -4.18
CA ALA A 186 -12.98 28.32 -3.47
C ALA A 186 -14.06 27.39 -4.06
N ASP A 187 -14.06 27.17 -5.37
CA ASP A 187 -14.96 26.23 -6.05
C ASP A 187 -14.66 24.78 -5.63
N PHE A 188 -13.40 24.42 -5.55
CA PHE A 188 -12.98 23.11 -5.05
C PHE A 188 -13.41 22.91 -3.60
N THR A 189 -13.16 23.89 -2.73
CA THR A 189 -13.55 23.83 -1.31
C THR A 189 -15.06 23.66 -1.17
N ALA A 190 -15.85 24.37 -1.98
CA ALA A 190 -17.30 24.24 -1.97
C ALA A 190 -17.75 22.84 -2.40
N GLU A 191 -17.15 22.27 -3.43
CA GLU A 191 -17.41 20.91 -3.93
C GLU A 191 -17.03 19.86 -2.87
N ALA A 192 -15.84 19.95 -2.28
CA ALA A 192 -15.33 19.05 -1.26
C ALA A 192 -16.24 18.99 -0.02
N LEU A 193 -16.70 20.13 0.47
CA LEU A 193 -17.54 20.23 1.65
C LEU A 193 -19.06 20.04 1.36
N ALA A 194 -19.44 19.80 0.10
CA ALA A 194 -20.80 19.43 -0.28
C ALA A 194 -21.00 17.92 -0.38
N VAL A 195 -19.93 17.14 -0.37
CA VAL A 195 -19.99 15.67 -0.40
C VAL A 195 -20.59 15.16 0.91
N ALA A 196 -21.57 14.26 0.82
CA ALA A 196 -22.23 13.72 2.00
C ALA A 196 -21.24 12.96 2.91
N SER A 197 -21.48 12.95 4.21
CA SER A 197 -20.60 12.32 5.21
C SER A 197 -20.49 10.81 5.12
N ASP A 198 -21.37 10.14 4.39
CA ASP A 198 -21.39 8.72 4.12
C ASP A 198 -20.81 8.36 2.74
N ASP A 199 -20.34 9.37 2.01
CA ASP A 199 -19.64 9.26 0.73
C ASP A 199 -18.26 9.91 0.80
N ILE A 200 -17.42 9.69 -0.20
CA ILE A 200 -16.09 10.28 -0.30
C ILE A 200 -15.77 10.63 -1.74
N TRP A 201 -15.41 11.87 -1.98
CA TRP A 201 -14.95 12.35 -3.28
C TRP A 201 -13.43 12.28 -3.36
N MET A 202 -12.91 11.51 -4.30
CA MET A 202 -11.48 11.35 -4.59
C MET A 202 -11.19 11.94 -5.98
N PRO A 203 -10.92 13.24 -6.10
CA PRO A 203 -10.57 13.86 -7.37
C PRO A 203 -9.25 13.33 -7.93
N ASP A 204 -9.11 13.36 -9.25
CA ASP A 204 -7.86 13.03 -9.91
C ASP A 204 -6.74 14.05 -9.61
N ALA A 205 -5.51 13.65 -9.88
CA ALA A 205 -4.33 14.46 -9.60
C ALA A 205 -4.35 15.81 -10.35
N GLU A 206 -4.91 15.86 -11.56
CA GLU A 206 -5.01 17.08 -12.36
C GLU A 206 -5.96 18.09 -11.70
N ARG A 207 -7.12 17.63 -11.20
CA ARG A 207 -8.07 18.49 -10.46
C ARG A 207 -7.45 18.99 -9.15
N LEU A 208 -6.70 18.16 -8.43
CA LEU A 208 -6.00 18.52 -7.19
C LEU A 208 -4.92 19.58 -7.43
N ILE A 209 -4.12 19.45 -8.50
CA ILE A 209 -3.12 20.45 -8.89
C ILE A 209 -3.81 21.78 -9.26
N ARG A 210 -4.84 21.74 -10.11
CA ARG A 210 -5.57 22.95 -10.49
C ARG A 210 -6.21 23.68 -9.31
N ALA A 211 -6.67 22.93 -8.30
CA ALA A 211 -7.22 23.48 -7.08
C ALA A 211 -6.16 24.06 -6.12
N GLY A 212 -4.88 23.79 -6.39
CA GLY A 212 -3.79 24.12 -5.48
C GLY A 212 -3.67 23.18 -4.28
N ALA A 213 -4.43 22.08 -4.22
CA ALA A 213 -4.34 21.11 -3.13
C ALA A 213 -3.03 20.32 -3.18
N VAL A 214 -2.55 19.98 -4.36
CA VAL A 214 -1.27 19.30 -4.63
C VAL A 214 -0.34 20.23 -5.38
N THR A 215 0.93 20.27 -5.02
CA THR A 215 1.97 21.03 -5.74
C THR A 215 2.69 20.18 -6.79
N GLU A 216 2.89 18.88 -6.50
CA GLU A 216 3.60 17.97 -7.37
C GLU A 216 3.13 16.52 -7.15
N VAL A 217 2.97 15.76 -8.25
CA VAL A 217 2.82 14.31 -8.21
C VAL A 217 4.21 13.69 -8.39
N VAL A 218 4.56 12.75 -7.52
CA VAL A 218 5.91 12.19 -7.45
C VAL A 218 5.92 10.69 -7.64
N GLU A 219 6.96 10.19 -8.28
CA GLU A 219 7.18 8.76 -8.49
C GLU A 219 7.63 8.05 -7.20
N PRO A 220 7.42 6.73 -7.09
CA PRO A 220 7.72 5.94 -5.88
C PRO A 220 9.21 5.88 -5.50
N ASP A 221 10.11 6.36 -6.36
CA ASP A 221 11.55 6.46 -6.09
C ASP A 221 11.96 7.80 -5.42
N ARG A 222 11.02 8.76 -5.32
CA ARG A 222 11.30 10.12 -4.85
C ARG A 222 11.60 10.21 -3.36
N PHE A 223 10.90 9.44 -2.55
CA PHE A 223 10.99 9.46 -1.09
C PHE A 223 11.19 8.06 -0.51
N PRO A 224 11.65 7.94 0.75
CA PRO A 224 11.70 6.65 1.42
C PRO A 224 10.34 5.95 1.47
N ASP A 225 10.34 4.63 1.38
CA ASP A 225 9.17 3.76 1.43
C ASP A 225 8.30 4.04 2.67
N SER A 226 6.99 4.05 2.48
CA SER A 226 5.96 4.28 3.50
C SER A 226 5.04 3.08 3.71
N THR A 227 5.26 1.96 3.03
CA THR A 227 4.35 0.80 3.04
C THR A 227 4.25 0.08 4.39
N LEU A 228 5.17 0.37 5.32
CA LEU A 228 5.20 -0.16 6.69
C LEU A 228 5.08 0.95 7.75
N ASP A 229 4.57 2.12 7.39
CA ASP A 229 4.42 3.24 8.33
C ASP A 229 3.43 2.93 9.46
N ASP A 230 2.41 2.11 9.20
CA ASP A 230 1.43 1.66 10.20
C ASP A 230 2.03 0.63 11.18
N ASP A 231 2.72 -0.37 10.63
CA ASP A 231 3.40 -1.42 11.42
C ASP A 231 4.65 -1.91 10.65
N ASP A 232 5.83 -1.76 11.26
CA ASP A 232 7.10 -2.25 10.72
C ASP A 232 7.60 -3.55 11.41
N GLY A 233 6.70 -4.30 12.00
CA GLY A 233 6.96 -5.62 12.57
C GLY A 233 7.22 -6.70 11.50
N PRO A 234 7.75 -7.86 11.93
CA PRO A 234 8.04 -8.98 11.01
C PRO A 234 6.78 -9.50 10.29
N GLU A 235 5.65 -9.56 11.01
CA GLU A 235 4.38 -10.05 10.47
C GLU A 235 3.79 -9.07 9.46
N ALA A 236 3.84 -7.77 9.71
CA ALA A 236 3.41 -6.74 8.79
C ALA A 236 4.26 -6.75 7.52
N ALA A 237 5.58 -6.85 7.63
CA ALA A 237 6.47 -6.98 6.49
C ALA A 237 6.18 -8.24 5.66
N ARG A 238 5.93 -9.38 6.32
CA ARG A 238 5.52 -10.62 5.66
C ARG A 238 4.17 -10.46 4.93
N ALA A 239 3.20 -9.83 5.56
CA ALA A 239 1.90 -9.55 4.96
C ALA A 239 2.03 -8.61 3.74
N GLN A 240 2.90 -7.59 3.82
CA GLN A 240 3.17 -6.68 2.71
C GLN A 240 3.82 -7.41 1.53
N VAL A 241 4.81 -8.27 1.79
CA VAL A 241 5.43 -9.11 0.75
C VAL A 241 4.40 -9.99 0.06
N LEU A 242 3.48 -10.62 0.81
CA LEU A 242 2.43 -11.46 0.24
C LEU A 242 1.34 -10.67 -0.49
N ARG A 243 1.05 -9.43 -0.09
CA ARG A 243 0.16 -8.54 -0.86
C ARG A 243 0.73 -8.21 -2.22
N ASN A 244 2.02 -7.87 -2.27
CA ASN A 244 2.71 -7.52 -3.52
C ASN A 244 2.99 -8.74 -4.41
N LEU A 245 3.37 -9.86 -3.80
CA LEU A 245 3.74 -11.10 -4.50
C LEU A 245 3.00 -12.32 -3.93
N PRO A 246 1.69 -12.49 -4.23
CA PRO A 246 0.88 -13.59 -3.71
C PRO A 246 1.41 -14.99 -4.05
N ILE A 247 2.20 -15.11 -5.14
CA ILE A 247 2.85 -16.36 -5.53
C ILE A 247 3.76 -16.93 -4.43
N LEU A 248 4.35 -16.08 -3.59
CA LEU A 248 5.21 -16.49 -2.48
C LEU A 248 4.46 -17.18 -1.34
N ALA A 249 3.13 -17.16 -1.31
CA ALA A 249 2.35 -17.93 -0.34
C ALA A 249 2.59 -19.44 -0.45
N GLN A 250 3.04 -19.93 -1.60
CA GLN A 250 3.39 -21.32 -1.85
C GLN A 250 4.88 -21.64 -1.66
N ALA A 251 5.71 -20.61 -1.42
CA ALA A 251 7.14 -20.77 -1.20
C ALA A 251 7.44 -21.39 0.18
N ASP A 252 8.71 -21.75 0.40
CA ASP A 252 9.17 -22.18 1.71
C ASP A 252 9.02 -21.03 2.74
N PRO A 253 8.39 -21.27 3.93
CA PRO A 253 8.20 -20.26 4.95
C PRO A 253 9.49 -19.53 5.35
N ALA A 254 10.60 -20.26 5.51
CA ALA A 254 11.88 -19.65 5.88
C ALA A 254 12.44 -18.75 4.76
N ALA A 255 12.17 -19.06 3.49
CA ALA A 255 12.54 -18.17 2.39
C ALA A 255 11.69 -16.91 2.38
N LEU A 256 10.38 -17.03 2.62
CA LEU A 256 9.49 -15.88 2.75
C LEU A 256 9.91 -14.98 3.92
N ASP A 257 10.28 -15.56 5.06
CA ASP A 257 10.74 -14.79 6.22
C ASP A 257 12.05 -14.03 5.94
N ARG A 258 13.00 -14.63 5.22
CA ARG A 258 14.21 -13.92 4.77
C ARG A 258 13.91 -12.77 3.82
N ILE A 259 12.99 -12.96 2.87
CA ILE A 259 12.57 -11.92 1.93
C ILE A 259 11.87 -10.79 2.69
N ALA A 260 10.98 -11.12 3.63
CA ALA A 260 10.28 -10.14 4.47
C ALA A 260 11.25 -9.36 5.38
N ALA A 261 12.24 -10.03 5.96
CA ALA A 261 13.27 -9.36 6.75
C ALA A 261 14.08 -8.37 5.91
N TRP A 262 14.51 -8.75 4.70
CA TRP A 262 15.19 -7.86 3.77
C TRP A 262 14.33 -6.65 3.38
N TYR A 263 13.04 -6.85 3.15
CA TYR A 263 12.09 -5.79 2.83
C TYR A 263 11.99 -4.77 3.96
N ARG A 264 11.76 -5.27 5.20
CA ARG A 264 11.69 -4.47 6.42
C ARG A 264 12.98 -3.70 6.69
N ASP A 265 14.13 -4.35 6.55
CA ASP A 265 15.42 -3.69 6.75
C ASP A 265 15.63 -2.59 5.71
N GLY A 266 15.16 -2.77 4.47
CA GLY A 266 15.16 -1.72 3.45
C GLY A 266 14.31 -0.52 3.85
N TYR A 267 13.09 -0.75 4.32
CA TYR A 267 12.23 0.30 4.85
C TYR A 267 12.90 1.08 5.98
N ARG A 268 13.47 0.39 6.97
CA ARG A 268 14.17 1.02 8.11
C ARG A 268 15.42 1.80 7.71
N ASN A 269 16.04 1.45 6.60
CA ASN A 269 17.22 2.13 6.05
C ASN A 269 16.88 3.19 4.99
N GLY A 270 15.59 3.51 4.78
CA GLY A 270 15.17 4.59 3.89
C GLY A 270 15.25 4.24 2.40
N ARG A 271 15.16 2.96 2.04
CA ARG A 271 15.00 2.56 0.64
C ARG A 271 13.69 3.14 0.11
N SER A 272 13.69 3.58 -1.16
CA SER A 272 12.47 4.02 -1.83
C SER A 272 11.52 2.84 -2.08
N GLU A 273 10.23 3.11 -2.25
CA GLU A 273 9.24 2.09 -2.56
C GLU A 273 9.55 1.38 -3.89
N ALA A 274 9.98 2.13 -4.92
CA ALA A 274 10.38 1.57 -6.21
C ALA A 274 11.55 0.58 -6.07
N ASP A 275 12.62 0.98 -5.37
CA ASP A 275 13.78 0.10 -5.15
C ASP A 275 13.43 -1.10 -4.25
N ALA A 276 12.51 -0.92 -3.29
CA ALA A 276 12.03 -1.97 -2.42
C ALA A 276 11.24 -3.02 -3.23
N PHE A 277 10.35 -2.57 -4.12
CA PHE A 277 9.54 -3.46 -4.96
C PHE A 277 10.40 -4.20 -6.00
N ASP A 278 11.31 -3.50 -6.68
CA ASP A 278 12.22 -4.11 -7.65
C ASP A 278 13.12 -5.17 -6.99
N GLY A 279 13.67 -4.85 -5.82
CA GLY A 279 14.48 -5.79 -5.05
C GLY A 279 13.69 -6.97 -4.51
N LEU A 280 12.42 -6.77 -4.13
CA LEU A 280 11.50 -7.81 -3.71
C LEU A 280 11.21 -8.79 -4.85
N ARG A 281 10.89 -8.29 -6.05
CA ARG A 281 10.69 -9.11 -7.26
C ARG A 281 11.94 -9.91 -7.62
N ALA A 282 13.11 -9.28 -7.60
CA ALA A 282 14.37 -9.96 -7.89
C ALA A 282 14.62 -11.14 -6.94
N ARG A 283 14.47 -10.92 -5.61
CA ARG A 283 14.69 -11.97 -4.60
C ARG A 283 13.66 -13.10 -4.69
N ALA A 284 12.41 -12.76 -4.94
CA ALA A 284 11.35 -13.74 -5.18
C ALA A 284 11.68 -14.61 -6.41
N ASN A 285 12.05 -13.96 -7.50
CA ASN A 285 12.39 -14.65 -8.74
C ASN A 285 13.62 -15.56 -8.59
N ASP A 286 14.67 -15.08 -7.91
CA ASP A 286 15.87 -15.89 -7.63
C ASP A 286 15.54 -17.11 -6.79
N HIS A 287 14.72 -16.96 -5.72
CA HIS A 287 14.27 -18.08 -4.92
C HIS A 287 13.49 -19.10 -5.75
N LEU A 288 12.53 -18.65 -6.56
CA LEU A 288 11.71 -19.51 -7.39
C LEU A 288 12.53 -20.22 -8.48
N LYS A 289 13.50 -19.54 -9.10
CA LYS A 289 14.43 -20.14 -10.04
C LYS A 289 15.27 -21.27 -9.41
N VAL A 290 15.80 -21.03 -8.21
CA VAL A 290 16.55 -22.05 -7.45
C VAL A 290 15.66 -23.26 -7.17
N LEU A 291 14.41 -23.03 -6.79
CA LEU A 291 13.43 -24.08 -6.54
C LEU A 291 13.18 -24.93 -7.79
N PHE A 292 12.92 -24.30 -8.93
CA PHE A 292 12.65 -25.00 -10.19
C PHE A 292 13.88 -25.68 -10.79
N ARG A 293 15.10 -25.17 -10.62
CA ARG A 293 16.32 -25.84 -11.11
C ARG A 293 16.43 -27.27 -10.62
N ARG A 294 15.92 -27.59 -9.44
CA ARG A 294 15.97 -28.92 -8.80
C ARG A 294 14.70 -29.75 -9.03
N ALA A 295 13.72 -29.21 -9.74
CA ALA A 295 12.48 -29.93 -10.03
C ALA A 295 12.69 -31.00 -11.13
N ASP A 296 11.81 -32.00 -11.18
CA ASP A 296 11.83 -33.05 -12.19
C ASP A 296 11.49 -32.52 -13.60
N ASP A 297 11.76 -33.35 -14.60
CA ASP A 297 11.56 -32.96 -16.00
C ASP A 297 10.12 -32.69 -16.36
N ALA A 298 9.16 -33.33 -15.69
CA ALA A 298 7.71 -33.06 -15.90
C ALA A 298 7.33 -31.66 -15.41
N THR A 299 7.79 -31.31 -14.22
CA THR A 299 7.56 -29.97 -13.63
C THR A 299 8.22 -28.85 -14.46
N ILE A 300 9.43 -29.09 -14.97
CA ILE A 300 10.15 -28.14 -15.84
C ILE A 300 9.42 -27.91 -17.16
N ARG A 301 8.95 -28.99 -17.80
CA ARG A 301 8.15 -28.87 -19.02
C ARG A 301 6.85 -28.10 -18.77
N ALA A 302 6.18 -28.36 -17.65
CA ALA A 302 4.96 -27.62 -17.27
C ALA A 302 5.26 -26.14 -17.06
N LEU A 303 6.41 -25.77 -16.46
CA LEU A 303 6.87 -24.37 -16.37
C LEU A 303 7.07 -23.75 -17.75
N GLY A 304 7.67 -24.49 -18.70
CA GLY A 304 7.83 -24.05 -20.09
C GLY A 304 6.48 -23.77 -20.77
N HIS A 305 5.50 -24.65 -20.59
CA HIS A 305 4.13 -24.43 -21.10
C HIS A 305 3.46 -23.23 -20.43
N ALA A 306 3.66 -23.02 -19.12
CA ALA A 306 3.17 -21.84 -18.41
C ALA A 306 3.77 -20.56 -18.96
N ALA A 307 5.08 -20.52 -19.23
CA ALA A 307 5.77 -19.37 -19.84
C ALA A 307 5.24 -19.06 -21.26
N LEU A 308 5.00 -20.11 -22.09
CA LEU A 308 4.38 -19.92 -23.40
C LEU A 308 2.93 -19.37 -23.31
N ALA A 309 2.17 -19.85 -22.35
CA ALA A 309 0.81 -19.35 -22.13
C ALA A 309 0.82 -17.90 -21.63
N ALA A 310 1.70 -17.56 -20.70
CA ALA A 310 1.92 -16.21 -20.20
C ALA A 310 2.30 -15.24 -21.36
N SER A 311 3.22 -15.65 -22.23
CA SER A 311 3.63 -14.82 -23.37
C SER A 311 2.50 -14.55 -24.37
N ARG A 312 1.52 -15.46 -24.49
CA ARG A 312 0.33 -15.24 -25.30
C ARG A 312 -0.68 -14.30 -24.63
N ALA A 313 -0.79 -14.38 -23.31
CA ALA A 313 -1.71 -13.55 -22.53
C ALA A 313 -1.31 -12.07 -22.53
N VAL A 314 -0.01 -11.78 -22.47
CA VAL A 314 0.54 -10.41 -22.55
C VAL A 314 0.37 -9.79 -23.94
N GLY A 315 0.37 -10.59 -25.01
CA GLY A 315 0.24 -10.10 -26.40
C GLY A 315 1.48 -9.36 -26.89
N ALA A 316 1.37 -8.79 -28.12
CA ALA A 316 2.49 -8.11 -28.78
C ALA A 316 2.71 -6.66 -28.30
N GLY A 317 1.83 -6.11 -27.46
CA GLY A 317 1.84 -4.70 -27.06
C GLY A 317 2.74 -4.37 -25.87
N ASP A 318 3.02 -5.34 -25.00
CA ASP A 318 3.86 -5.16 -23.81
C ASP A 318 5.21 -5.86 -23.98
N GLY A 319 6.17 -5.11 -24.51
CA GLY A 319 7.52 -5.60 -24.79
C GLY A 319 8.31 -5.96 -23.53
N ASP A 320 8.11 -5.22 -22.43
CA ASP A 320 8.85 -5.40 -21.18
C ASP A 320 8.38 -6.68 -20.45
N ALA A 321 7.08 -6.92 -20.35
CA ALA A 321 6.53 -8.15 -19.79
C ALA A 321 6.93 -9.39 -20.63
N CYS A 322 6.89 -9.27 -21.97
CA CYS A 322 7.36 -10.33 -22.85
C CYS A 322 8.83 -10.66 -22.63
N GLU A 323 9.71 -9.67 -22.49
CA GLU A 323 11.13 -9.85 -22.20
C GLU A 323 11.37 -10.53 -20.84
N ALA A 324 10.63 -10.10 -19.80
CA ALA A 324 10.68 -10.70 -18.48
C ALA A 324 10.30 -12.20 -18.52
N ILE A 325 9.16 -12.53 -19.14
CA ILE A 325 8.71 -13.93 -19.31
C ILE A 325 9.74 -14.75 -20.10
N ALA A 326 10.22 -14.24 -21.23
CA ALA A 326 11.22 -14.89 -22.05
C ALA A 326 12.58 -15.05 -21.34
N GLY A 327 12.89 -14.17 -20.38
CA GLY A 327 14.05 -14.24 -19.48
C GLY A 327 13.88 -15.19 -18.30
N GLY A 328 12.71 -15.84 -18.19
CA GLY A 328 12.41 -16.75 -17.09
C GLY A 328 12.10 -16.03 -15.78
N ASP A 329 11.53 -14.83 -15.83
CA ASP A 329 10.97 -14.18 -14.64
C ASP A 329 9.68 -14.91 -14.24
N VAL A 330 9.77 -15.73 -13.18
CA VAL A 330 8.68 -16.58 -12.71
C VAL A 330 7.54 -15.73 -12.13
N VAL A 331 7.87 -14.55 -11.56
CA VAL A 331 6.87 -13.61 -11.05
C VAL A 331 6.09 -13.01 -12.22
N ALA A 332 6.76 -12.59 -13.29
CA ALA A 332 6.10 -12.06 -14.50
C ALA A 332 5.23 -13.14 -15.19
N ILE A 333 5.66 -14.39 -15.19
CA ILE A 333 4.86 -15.52 -15.68
C ILE A 333 3.56 -15.64 -14.86
N ASP A 334 3.62 -15.58 -13.53
CA ASP A 334 2.44 -15.66 -12.65
C ASP A 334 1.47 -14.48 -12.88
N GLU A 335 2.00 -13.28 -12.96
CA GLU A 335 1.20 -12.06 -13.21
C GLU A 335 0.45 -12.14 -14.53
N ALA A 336 1.12 -12.53 -15.61
CA ALA A 336 0.50 -12.71 -16.91
C ALA A 336 -0.60 -13.79 -16.90
N LEU A 337 -0.37 -14.90 -16.19
CA LEU A 337 -1.32 -16.00 -16.12
C LEU A 337 -2.56 -15.68 -15.29
N ARG A 338 -2.47 -14.80 -14.29
CA ARG A 338 -3.64 -14.35 -13.52
C ARG A 338 -4.68 -13.61 -14.37
N HIS A 339 -4.26 -13.04 -15.48
CA HIS A 339 -5.12 -12.31 -16.42
C HIS A 339 -5.48 -13.14 -17.67
N ALA A 340 -5.01 -14.40 -17.75
CA ALA A 340 -5.25 -15.25 -18.92
C ALA A 340 -6.69 -15.79 -18.96
N ALA A 341 -7.32 -15.71 -20.12
CA ALA A 341 -8.72 -16.16 -20.33
C ALA A 341 -8.89 -17.69 -20.38
N HIS A 342 -7.83 -18.48 -20.40
CA HIS A 342 -7.87 -19.94 -20.56
C HIS A 342 -7.23 -20.68 -19.38
N PRO A 343 -7.74 -21.90 -19.02
CA PRO A 343 -7.14 -22.70 -17.97
C PRO A 343 -5.72 -23.13 -18.39
N VAL A 344 -4.74 -22.70 -17.60
CA VAL A 344 -3.32 -23.03 -17.77
C VAL A 344 -2.86 -23.78 -16.51
N PRO A 345 -1.80 -24.58 -16.57
CA PRO A 345 -1.22 -25.16 -15.36
C PRO A 345 -0.99 -24.05 -14.31
N SER A 346 -1.59 -24.22 -13.15
CA SER A 346 -1.47 -23.25 -12.05
C SER A 346 -0.02 -23.17 -11.60
N LEU A 347 0.63 -22.02 -11.79
CA LEU A 347 2.02 -21.84 -11.36
C LEU A 347 2.19 -22.04 -9.84
N PRO A 348 1.25 -21.63 -8.96
CA PRO A 348 1.26 -22.02 -7.56
C PRO A 348 1.32 -23.53 -7.32
N ALA A 349 0.59 -24.33 -8.10
CA ALA A 349 0.64 -25.79 -7.98
C ALA A 349 2.01 -26.36 -8.40
N LEU A 350 2.65 -25.81 -9.42
CA LEU A 350 4.01 -26.20 -9.84
C LEU A 350 5.04 -25.86 -8.76
N ILE A 351 4.90 -24.74 -8.05
CA ILE A 351 5.77 -24.37 -6.93
C ILE A 351 5.63 -25.39 -5.80
N VAL A 352 4.40 -25.76 -5.44
CA VAL A 352 4.16 -26.79 -4.42
C VAL A 352 4.80 -28.12 -4.81
N GLN A 353 4.67 -28.52 -6.07
CA GLN A 353 5.29 -29.75 -6.60
C GLN A 353 6.81 -29.67 -6.54
N ALA A 354 7.42 -28.59 -7.04
CA ALA A 354 8.86 -28.37 -6.99
C ALA A 354 9.38 -28.37 -5.54
N ARG A 355 8.65 -27.75 -4.60
CA ARG A 355 9.02 -27.75 -3.18
C ARG A 355 9.01 -29.15 -2.57
N ARG A 356 8.02 -29.98 -2.88
CA ARG A 356 7.97 -31.38 -2.40
C ARG A 356 9.16 -32.21 -2.90
N GLN A 357 9.60 -31.97 -4.13
CA GLN A 357 10.75 -32.63 -4.74
C GLN A 357 12.08 -32.18 -4.12
N ASN A 358 12.15 -30.96 -3.61
CA ASN A 358 13.32 -30.39 -2.93
C ASN A 358 13.39 -30.66 -1.42
N ALA A 359 12.36 -31.26 -0.81
CA ALA A 359 12.31 -31.57 0.63
C ALA A 359 13.26 -32.70 1.07
N VAL A 360 13.99 -33.31 0.14
CA VAL A 360 15.08 -34.30 0.43
C VAL A 360 16.36 -33.50 0.67
N PRO A 361 17.03 -33.61 1.84
CA PRO A 361 18.22 -32.82 2.17
C PRO A 361 19.37 -33.11 1.21
N THR A 362 19.81 -32.13 0.46
CA THR A 362 21.16 -32.08 -0.12
C THR A 362 21.91 -30.95 0.59
N GLU A 363 22.90 -31.31 1.38
CA GLU A 363 23.85 -30.42 2.01
C GLU A 363 24.50 -29.48 0.98
N GLY A 364 24.55 -28.20 1.26
CA GLY A 364 25.48 -27.27 0.64
C GLY A 364 24.95 -26.43 -0.52
N ALA A 365 24.33 -25.31 -0.24
CA ALA A 365 24.46 -24.09 -1.05
C ALA A 365 24.06 -22.87 -0.20
N ALA A 366 25.04 -22.14 0.31
CA ALA A 366 24.87 -20.81 0.84
C ALA A 366 24.46 -19.87 -0.29
N ALA A 367 23.27 -19.28 -0.19
CA ALA A 367 22.84 -18.21 -1.09
C ALA A 367 23.66 -16.96 -0.77
N GLY A 368 24.43 -16.45 -1.71
CA GLY A 368 25.16 -15.20 -1.60
C GLY A 368 24.21 -14.03 -1.45
N ASP A 369 24.50 -13.17 -0.47
CA ASP A 369 23.63 -12.09 0.04
C ASP A 369 23.73 -10.77 -0.75
N ASP A 370 24.43 -10.73 -1.90
CA ASP A 370 24.80 -9.53 -2.63
C ASP A 370 24.19 -9.39 -4.04
N ALA A 371 22.88 -9.57 -4.19
CA ALA A 371 22.23 -9.18 -5.44
C ALA A 371 21.81 -7.69 -5.40
N ARG A 372 22.68 -6.81 -5.93
CA ARG A 372 22.30 -5.41 -6.21
C ARG A 372 21.18 -5.40 -7.26
N PRO A 373 20.11 -4.60 -7.07
CA PRO A 373 19.07 -4.44 -8.06
C PRO A 373 19.68 -3.91 -9.36
N ARG A 374 19.49 -4.64 -10.44
CA ARG A 374 19.92 -4.21 -11.78
C ARG A 374 18.77 -3.44 -12.41
N ARG A 375 18.94 -2.14 -12.65
CA ARG A 375 18.05 -1.39 -13.55
C ARG A 375 18.02 -2.11 -14.90
N HIS A 376 16.85 -2.59 -15.28
CA HIS A 376 16.65 -3.21 -16.58
C HIS A 376 16.78 -2.15 -17.67
N ALA A 377 17.92 -2.15 -18.38
CA ALA A 377 18.05 -1.38 -19.61
C ALA A 377 17.02 -1.93 -20.62
N ARG A 378 16.17 -1.06 -21.19
CA ARG A 378 15.21 -1.42 -22.24
C ARG A 378 15.94 -2.19 -23.35
N ARG A 379 15.58 -3.46 -23.53
CA ARG A 379 16.11 -4.32 -24.60
C ARG A 379 15.14 -4.33 -25.79
N PRO A 380 15.63 -4.49 -27.02
CA PRO A 380 14.76 -4.43 -28.20
C PRO A 380 13.79 -5.62 -28.29
N PRO A 381 12.52 -5.42 -28.67
CA PRO A 381 11.44 -6.42 -28.68
C PRO A 381 11.71 -7.64 -29.59
N ALA A 382 12.64 -7.54 -30.54
CA ALA A 382 13.05 -8.64 -31.40
C ALA A 382 13.65 -9.86 -30.67
N ARG A 383 14.19 -9.67 -29.45
CA ARG A 383 14.76 -10.76 -28.64
C ARG A 383 13.70 -11.61 -27.96
N CYS A 384 12.59 -11.00 -27.51
CA CYS A 384 11.49 -11.75 -26.88
C CYS A 384 10.90 -12.77 -27.88
N ALA A 385 10.54 -12.36 -29.08
CA ALA A 385 9.95 -13.24 -30.08
C ALA A 385 10.86 -14.45 -30.41
N ALA A 386 12.17 -14.20 -30.54
CA ALA A 386 13.15 -15.28 -30.79
C ALA A 386 13.24 -16.28 -29.63
N ARG A 387 13.25 -15.79 -28.38
CA ARG A 387 13.31 -16.67 -27.19
C ARG A 387 12.03 -17.47 -27.01
N ILE A 388 10.87 -16.88 -27.25
CA ILE A 388 9.58 -17.58 -27.23
C ILE A 388 9.50 -18.63 -28.33
N ALA A 389 10.03 -18.36 -29.52
CA ALA A 389 10.14 -19.37 -30.59
C ALA A 389 11.06 -20.52 -30.19
N ALA A 390 12.23 -20.23 -29.60
CA ALA A 390 13.13 -21.26 -29.07
C ALA A 390 12.46 -22.11 -27.97
N LEU A 391 11.72 -21.49 -27.04
CA LEU A 391 10.99 -22.20 -26.00
C LEU A 391 9.92 -23.14 -26.59
N ARG A 392 9.21 -22.71 -27.64
CA ARG A 392 8.24 -23.54 -28.34
C ARG A 392 8.92 -24.75 -28.99
N GLN A 393 10.02 -24.54 -29.72
CA GLN A 393 10.79 -25.63 -30.33
C GLN A 393 11.36 -26.59 -29.28
N ALA A 394 11.82 -26.10 -28.14
CA ALA A 394 12.29 -26.92 -27.04
C ALA A 394 11.20 -27.86 -26.53
N LEU A 395 9.98 -27.40 -26.40
CA LEU A 395 8.85 -28.18 -25.88
C LEU A 395 8.31 -29.22 -26.86
N ASP A 396 8.61 -29.12 -28.18
CA ASP A 396 8.28 -30.12 -29.19
C ASP A 396 9.22 -31.32 -29.18
N ARG A 397 10.33 -31.27 -28.43
CA ARG A 397 11.31 -32.36 -28.29
C ARG A 397 10.85 -33.45 -27.33
N PRO A 398 11.55 -34.64 -27.34
CA PRO A 398 11.33 -35.67 -26.33
C PRO A 398 11.46 -35.13 -24.90
N ALA A 399 10.69 -35.64 -23.96
CA ALA A 399 10.47 -35.07 -22.63
C ALA A 399 11.74 -34.64 -21.88
N ARG A 400 12.78 -35.46 -21.92
CA ARG A 400 14.06 -35.21 -21.23
C ARG A 400 14.87 -34.10 -21.89
N GLU A 401 14.90 -34.08 -23.22
CA GLU A 401 15.58 -33.03 -23.98
C GLU A 401 14.86 -31.70 -23.82
N ALA A 402 13.52 -31.70 -23.93
CA ALA A 402 12.68 -30.56 -23.69
C ALA A 402 12.94 -29.92 -22.31
N ALA A 403 12.97 -30.73 -21.24
CA ALA A 403 13.27 -30.25 -19.90
C ALA A 403 14.66 -29.62 -19.78
N ALA A 404 15.68 -30.25 -20.39
CA ALA A 404 17.02 -29.68 -20.37
C ALA A 404 17.12 -28.33 -21.05
N GLU A 405 16.48 -28.16 -22.22
CA GLU A 405 16.44 -26.88 -22.94
C GLU A 405 15.62 -25.81 -22.21
N VAL A 406 14.46 -26.17 -21.66
CA VAL A 406 13.65 -25.24 -20.85
C VAL A 406 14.45 -24.74 -19.66
N ARG A 407 15.22 -25.64 -18.96
CA ARG A 407 16.13 -25.19 -17.88
C ARG A 407 17.16 -24.18 -18.41
N GLY A 408 17.75 -24.46 -19.57
CA GLY A 408 18.70 -23.53 -20.21
C GLY A 408 18.10 -22.18 -20.55
N LEU A 409 16.87 -22.16 -21.06
CA LEU A 409 16.21 -20.92 -21.51
C LEU A 409 15.68 -20.07 -20.36
N LEU A 410 15.07 -20.68 -19.33
CA LEU A 410 14.33 -19.98 -18.30
C LEU A 410 15.07 -19.87 -16.95
N LEU A 411 15.96 -20.83 -16.61
CA LEU A 411 16.50 -20.96 -15.26
C LEU A 411 18.02 -20.71 -15.16
N THR A 412 18.74 -20.59 -16.29
CA THR A 412 20.14 -20.16 -16.26
C THR A 412 20.23 -18.63 -16.15
N GLU A 413 21.20 -18.16 -15.38
CA GLU A 413 21.56 -16.74 -15.40
C GLU A 413 22.10 -16.40 -16.79
N ALA A 414 21.64 -15.28 -17.37
CA ALA A 414 22.24 -14.76 -18.58
C ALA A 414 23.74 -14.54 -18.32
N PRO A 415 24.64 -15.04 -19.20
CA PRO A 415 26.07 -14.83 -19.03
C PRO A 415 26.32 -13.32 -18.87
N GLN A 416 27.06 -12.95 -17.82
CA GLN A 416 27.54 -11.59 -17.65
C GLN A 416 28.39 -11.28 -18.87
N VAL A 417 27.89 -10.46 -19.79
CA VAL A 417 28.75 -9.82 -20.78
C VAL A 417 29.64 -8.88 -19.98
N ALA A 418 30.87 -9.32 -19.71
CA ALA A 418 31.91 -8.48 -19.18
C ALA A 418 31.92 -7.20 -20.04
N ALA A 419 31.69 -6.06 -19.43
CA ALA A 419 31.94 -4.78 -20.10
C ALA A 419 33.43 -4.79 -20.47
N ILE A 420 33.68 -5.00 -21.76
CA ILE A 420 35.01 -4.76 -22.32
C ILE A 420 35.17 -3.24 -22.18
N ALA A 421 36.00 -2.86 -21.21
CA ALA A 421 36.51 -1.51 -21.12
C ALA A 421 37.22 -1.23 -22.44
N ALA A 422 36.68 -0.33 -23.23
CA ALA A 422 37.41 0.21 -24.37
C ALA A 422 38.57 1.09 -23.83
N PRO A 423 39.73 1.05 -24.49
CA PRO A 423 40.95 1.73 -24.05
C PRO A 423 40.82 3.25 -24.06
#